data_798bf21b1b86b34ae96a732f26c77ee6
#
_entry.id   798bf21b1b86b34ae96a732f26c77ee6
#
_cell.length_a   1.000
_cell.length_b   1.000
_cell.length_c   1.000
_cell.angle_alpha   90.00
_cell.angle_beta   90.00
_cell.angle_gamma   90.00
#
_symmetry.space_group_name_H-M   'P 1'
#
loop_
_entity.id
_entity.type
_entity.pdbx_description
1 polymer ?
#
loop_
_entity_poly.entity_id
_entity_poly.type
_entity_poly.pdbx_seq_one_letter_code
_entity_poly.pdbx_strand_id
1 'polypeptide(L)'
;MSKKLLSTVFSLSLVAFTSGTVLSSAALADEAADIAKGTEIAEEWDRRDWGFGDTESYMEMQLENRHGDKSIREMRQKTLEVPGHDVGDKSLTIFDKPRDVKGTAFLSFAKIFDPDDQWMYLPAVKRVKRISSKNKSGPFLGSEFAYEDLSAQELKKYTYKWLRDEPCGELQCAVVEQTPTYENSGYTKMITWYDLSEYRQQKIDYYDRKGKLLKTLVSSDFKQHLDKYWRPYNMYMENHQTGKKTRLVFSKIEFQKGLKDSELTKNTLKRVR
;
A
#
# COMPACT_ATOMS: atom_id res chain seq x y z
N MET A 1 76.79 -26.58 51.43
CA MET A 1 75.33 -26.66 51.73
C MET A 1 74.63 -25.92 50.67
N SER A 2 74.03 -26.60 49.67
CA SER A 2 73.37 -25.95 48.58
C SER A 2 71.96 -26.65 48.38
N LYS A 3 70.92 -25.96 48.62
CA LYS A 3 69.49 -26.47 48.45
C LYS A 3 69.09 -26.19 47.00
N LYS A 4 68.76 -27.26 46.27
CA LYS A 4 68.02 -27.19 44.96
C LYS A 4 66.54 -27.00 45.21
N LEU A 5 65.98 -25.93 44.62
CA LEU A 5 64.54 -25.74 44.48
C LEU A 5 64.06 -26.40 43.18
N LEU A 6 63.11 -27.31 43.28
CA LEU A 6 62.35 -27.87 42.17
C LEU A 6 61.24 -26.91 41.81
N SER A 7 61.19 -26.47 40.53
CA SER A 7 60.13 -25.65 39.98
C SER A 7 59.15 -26.57 39.23
N THR A 8 57.93 -26.70 39.72
CA THR A 8 56.84 -27.45 39.06
C THR A 8 56.05 -26.47 38.17
N VAL A 9 56.14 -26.70 36.85
CA VAL A 9 55.39 -25.95 35.86
C VAL A 9 53.98 -26.56 35.73
N PHE A 10 52.97 -25.82 36.12
CA PHE A 10 51.54 -26.16 35.90
C PHE A 10 51.12 -25.63 34.54
N SER A 11 50.88 -26.53 33.58
CA SER A 11 50.29 -26.18 32.29
C SER A 11 48.80 -26.02 32.42
N LEU A 12 48.29 -24.81 32.29
CA LEU A 12 46.87 -24.49 32.27
C LEU A 12 46.36 -24.56 30.81
N SER A 13 45.64 -25.64 30.46
CA SER A 13 45.00 -25.81 29.15
C SER A 13 43.76 -24.91 29.09
N LEU A 14 43.83 -23.87 28.24
CA LEU A 14 42.69 -22.97 27.96
C LEU A 14 41.79 -23.65 26.94
N VAL A 15 40.64 -24.19 27.36
CA VAL A 15 39.58 -24.67 26.48
C VAL A 15 38.75 -23.45 26.07
N ALA A 16 38.96 -22.99 24.84
CA ALA A 16 38.13 -21.94 24.25
C ALA A 16 36.78 -22.53 23.80
N PHE A 17 35.70 -22.15 24.47
CA PHE A 17 34.32 -22.44 24.05
C PHE A 17 33.95 -21.56 22.86
N THR A 18 33.92 -22.15 21.65
CA THR A 18 33.39 -21.53 20.44
C THR A 18 31.90 -21.83 20.32
N SER A 19 31.05 -21.17 21.13
CA SER A 19 29.59 -21.38 21.10
C SER A 19 28.81 -20.22 20.48
N GLY A 20 29.46 -19.24 19.82
CA GLY A 20 28.83 -18.00 19.40
C GLY A 20 28.28 -17.92 17.97
N THR A 21 28.64 -18.86 17.08
CA THR A 21 28.41 -18.68 15.63
C THR A 21 27.20 -19.44 15.05
N VAL A 22 26.68 -20.44 15.73
CA VAL A 22 25.59 -21.29 15.20
C VAL A 22 24.20 -20.64 15.35
N LEU A 23 23.97 -19.87 16.41
CA LEU A 23 22.69 -19.16 16.62
C LEU A 23 22.45 -18.03 15.62
N SER A 24 23.51 -17.40 15.11
CA SER A 24 23.41 -16.30 14.11
C SER A 24 23.02 -16.79 12.71
N SER A 25 23.48 -17.98 12.29
CA SER A 25 23.18 -18.51 10.96
C SER A 25 21.76 -19.05 10.84
N ALA A 26 21.18 -19.63 11.88
CA ALA A 26 19.79 -20.11 11.90
C ALA A 26 18.81 -18.92 11.84
N ALA A 27 19.01 -17.88 12.63
CA ALA A 27 18.15 -16.70 12.61
C ALA A 27 18.18 -15.97 11.26
N LEU A 28 19.32 -15.91 10.57
CA LEU A 28 19.42 -15.35 9.22
C LEU A 28 18.72 -16.23 8.18
N ALA A 29 18.77 -17.55 8.33
CA ALA A 29 18.06 -18.47 7.44
C ALA A 29 16.54 -18.38 7.61
N ASP A 30 16.05 -18.25 8.85
CA ASP A 30 14.62 -18.05 9.14
C ASP A 30 14.14 -16.70 8.58
N GLU A 31 14.90 -15.63 8.73
CA GLU A 31 14.54 -14.32 8.18
C GLU A 31 14.51 -14.33 6.64
N ALA A 32 15.43 -15.00 5.99
CA ALA A 32 15.42 -15.16 4.54
C ALA A 32 14.21 -15.96 4.05
N ALA A 33 13.80 -16.98 4.78
CA ALA A 33 12.60 -17.76 4.49
C ALA A 33 11.33 -16.92 4.65
N ASP A 34 11.23 -16.08 5.69
CA ASP A 34 10.10 -15.17 5.90
C ASP A 34 10.00 -14.12 4.79
N ILE A 35 11.14 -13.58 4.32
CA ILE A 35 11.18 -12.65 3.19
C ILE A 35 10.74 -13.34 1.91
N ALA A 36 11.22 -14.56 1.64
CA ALA A 36 10.81 -15.33 0.47
C ALA A 36 9.31 -15.62 0.48
N LYS A 37 8.77 -16.10 1.61
CA LYS A 37 7.32 -16.36 1.77
C LYS A 37 6.50 -15.09 1.64
N GLY A 38 6.92 -13.98 2.24
CA GLY A 38 6.23 -12.68 2.13
C GLY A 38 6.18 -12.16 0.70
N THR A 39 7.30 -12.32 -0.03
CA THR A 39 7.40 -11.95 -1.44
C THR A 39 6.48 -12.80 -2.31
N GLU A 40 6.47 -14.12 -2.13
CA GLU A 40 5.59 -15.05 -2.85
C GLU A 40 4.10 -14.69 -2.68
N ILE A 41 3.68 -14.34 -1.44
CA ILE A 41 2.31 -13.92 -1.16
C ILE A 41 1.95 -12.64 -1.91
N ALA A 42 2.85 -11.67 -1.92
CA ALA A 42 2.63 -10.40 -2.62
C ALA A 42 2.63 -10.57 -4.15
N GLU A 43 3.51 -11.43 -4.68
CA GLU A 43 3.54 -11.78 -6.10
C GLU A 43 2.27 -12.51 -6.55
N GLU A 44 1.73 -13.39 -5.70
CA GLU A 44 0.49 -14.10 -6.01
C GLU A 44 -0.71 -13.14 -6.01
N TRP A 45 -0.77 -12.19 -5.07
CA TRP A 45 -1.77 -11.12 -5.07
C TRP A 45 -1.72 -10.30 -6.36
N ASP A 46 -0.55 -9.82 -6.75
CA ASP A 46 -0.31 -9.02 -7.97
C ASP A 46 -0.68 -9.82 -9.24
N ARG A 47 -0.22 -11.07 -9.34
CA ARG A 47 -0.50 -11.96 -10.46
C ARG A 47 -2.01 -12.21 -10.66
N ARG A 48 -2.78 -12.32 -9.59
CA ARG A 48 -4.23 -12.52 -9.66
C ARG A 48 -4.96 -11.29 -10.17
N ASP A 49 -4.43 -10.12 -9.88
CA ASP A 49 -5.03 -8.87 -10.34
C ASP A 49 -4.61 -8.47 -11.76
N TRP A 50 -3.52 -9.02 -12.25
CA TRP A 50 -2.97 -8.68 -13.56
C TRP A 50 -3.85 -9.12 -14.72
N GLY A 51 -3.96 -8.23 -15.76
CA GLY A 51 -4.70 -8.48 -17.00
C GLY A 51 -6.14 -7.98 -16.96
N PHE A 52 -6.52 -7.09 -16.01
CA PHE A 52 -7.88 -6.54 -15.96
C PHE A 52 -8.18 -5.55 -17.09
N GLY A 53 -7.17 -4.98 -17.71
CA GLY A 53 -7.23 -4.06 -18.83
C GLY A 53 -7.63 -2.64 -18.43
N ASP A 54 -8.91 -2.40 -18.23
CA ASP A 54 -9.41 -1.11 -17.76
C ASP A 54 -10.64 -1.26 -16.86
N THR A 55 -10.85 -0.26 -16.00
CA THR A 55 -12.07 -0.16 -15.17
C THR A 55 -12.61 1.27 -15.12
N GLU A 56 -13.94 1.38 -15.01
CA GLU A 56 -14.62 2.60 -14.61
C GLU A 56 -15.46 2.31 -13.36
N SER A 57 -15.22 3.06 -12.29
CA SER A 57 -15.90 2.88 -11.01
C SER A 57 -16.59 4.16 -10.57
N TYR A 58 -17.71 4.00 -9.85
CA TYR A 58 -18.53 5.06 -9.27
C TYR A 58 -18.61 4.83 -7.77
N MET A 59 -18.30 5.87 -6.98
CA MET A 59 -18.19 5.71 -5.54
C MET A 59 -18.55 7.00 -4.79
N GLU A 60 -18.93 6.80 -3.53
CA GLU A 60 -19.01 7.84 -2.53
C GLU A 60 -17.79 7.81 -1.63
N MET A 61 -17.19 8.98 -1.38
CA MET A 61 -16.22 9.20 -0.32
C MET A 61 -16.94 9.89 0.85
N GLN A 62 -17.12 9.16 1.93
CA GLN A 62 -17.73 9.64 3.17
C GLN A 62 -16.61 10.00 4.15
N LEU A 63 -16.51 11.29 4.49
CA LEU A 63 -15.53 11.81 5.44
C LEU A 63 -16.21 12.04 6.79
N GLU A 64 -15.56 11.65 7.88
CA GLU A 64 -16.01 11.89 9.23
C GLU A 64 -14.88 12.51 10.04
N ASN A 65 -15.13 13.67 10.66
CA ASN A 65 -14.16 14.30 11.54
C ASN A 65 -14.21 13.67 12.95
N ARG A 66 -13.27 14.07 13.83
CA ARG A 66 -13.21 13.55 15.20
C ARG A 66 -14.44 13.84 16.07
N HIS A 67 -15.30 14.76 15.66
CA HIS A 67 -16.55 15.13 16.37
C HIS A 67 -17.78 14.40 15.81
N GLY A 68 -17.60 13.57 14.75
CA GLY A 68 -18.67 12.83 14.11
C GLY A 68 -19.38 13.59 12.98
N ASP A 69 -18.95 14.83 12.65
CA ASP A 69 -19.52 15.56 11.52
C ASP A 69 -19.13 14.87 10.21
N LYS A 70 -20.12 14.73 9.33
CA LYS A 70 -19.96 13.98 8.07
C LYS A 70 -20.08 14.87 6.86
N SER A 71 -19.31 14.55 5.83
CA SER A 71 -19.46 15.09 4.48
C SER A 71 -19.33 13.98 3.45
N ILE A 72 -20.06 14.09 2.34
CA ILE A 72 -20.10 13.08 1.29
C ILE A 72 -19.66 13.73 -0.02
N ARG A 73 -18.86 13.01 -0.80
CA ARG A 73 -18.46 13.37 -2.16
C ARG A 73 -18.75 12.22 -3.09
N GLU A 74 -19.43 12.51 -4.19
CA GLU A 74 -19.61 11.53 -5.27
C GLU A 74 -18.47 11.70 -6.27
N MET A 75 -17.90 10.58 -6.70
CA MET A 75 -16.77 10.56 -7.63
C MET A 75 -16.83 9.33 -8.51
N ARG A 76 -16.19 9.45 -9.65
CA ARG A 76 -15.91 8.34 -10.56
C ARG A 76 -14.42 8.23 -10.79
N GLN A 77 -13.96 7.03 -11.03
CA GLN A 77 -12.55 6.73 -11.31
C GLN A 77 -12.44 5.87 -12.56
N LYS A 78 -11.51 6.24 -13.42
CA LYS A 78 -11.05 5.46 -14.55
C LYS A 78 -9.66 4.94 -14.25
N THR A 79 -9.44 3.65 -14.42
CA THR A 79 -8.12 3.02 -14.27
C THR A 79 -7.80 2.28 -15.54
N LEU A 80 -6.61 2.49 -16.06
CA LEU A 80 -6.06 1.80 -17.22
C LEU A 80 -4.82 1.06 -16.81
N GLU A 81 -4.88 -0.25 -16.94
CA GLU A 81 -3.72 -1.13 -16.82
C GLU A 81 -2.77 -0.86 -18.01
N VAL A 82 -1.51 -0.61 -17.71
CA VAL A 82 -0.50 -0.42 -18.75
C VAL A 82 0.27 -1.72 -18.92
N PRO A 83 0.17 -2.39 -20.08
CA PRO A 83 0.90 -3.62 -20.31
C PRO A 83 2.41 -3.44 -20.19
N GLY A 84 3.04 -4.29 -19.40
CA GLY A 84 4.49 -4.32 -19.20
C GLY A 84 4.88 -4.14 -17.74
N HIS A 85 5.85 -4.95 -17.30
CA HIS A 85 6.31 -4.96 -15.90
C HIS A 85 7.23 -3.78 -15.53
N ASP A 86 7.46 -2.84 -16.44
CA ASP A 86 8.34 -1.68 -16.24
C ASP A 86 7.59 -0.34 -16.26
N VAL A 87 6.28 -0.38 -16.49
CA VAL A 87 5.40 0.79 -16.53
C VAL A 87 4.22 0.54 -15.61
N GLY A 88 3.91 1.48 -14.74
CA GLY A 88 2.77 1.36 -13.83
C GLY A 88 1.47 1.89 -14.43
N ASP A 89 0.38 1.58 -13.76
CA ASP A 89 -0.98 1.91 -14.17
C ASP A 89 -1.28 3.40 -14.13
N LYS A 90 -2.31 3.79 -14.90
CA LYS A 90 -2.84 5.16 -14.92
C LYS A 90 -4.21 5.21 -14.32
N SER A 91 -4.47 6.23 -13.51
CA SER A 91 -5.81 6.46 -12.96
C SER A 91 -6.22 7.93 -13.05
N LEU A 92 -7.52 8.16 -13.24
CA LEU A 92 -8.16 9.48 -13.28
C LEU A 92 -9.39 9.45 -12.39
N THR A 93 -9.35 10.17 -11.26
CA THR A 93 -10.48 10.37 -10.36
C THR A 93 -11.12 11.74 -10.62
N ILE A 94 -12.44 11.79 -10.74
CA ILE A 94 -13.21 13.01 -11.02
C ILE A 94 -14.29 13.14 -9.95
N PHE A 95 -14.39 14.32 -9.34
CA PHE A 95 -15.43 14.63 -8.37
C PHE A 95 -16.67 15.20 -9.08
N ASP A 96 -17.82 14.59 -8.83
CA ASP A 96 -19.11 14.97 -9.42
C ASP A 96 -19.95 15.79 -8.46
N LYS A 97 -19.86 15.53 -7.14
CA LYS A 97 -20.55 16.27 -6.07
C LYS A 97 -19.69 16.35 -4.80
N PRO A 98 -19.96 17.32 -3.92
CA PRO A 98 -20.86 18.47 -4.06
C PRO A 98 -20.28 19.56 -4.99
N ARG A 99 -21.02 20.69 -5.12
CA ARG A 99 -20.70 21.77 -6.06
C ARG A 99 -19.30 22.39 -5.87
N ASP A 100 -18.83 22.48 -4.63
CA ASP A 100 -17.54 23.08 -4.27
C ASP A 100 -16.34 22.27 -4.78
N VAL A 101 -16.47 20.94 -4.91
CA VAL A 101 -15.44 20.06 -5.45
C VAL A 101 -15.72 19.57 -6.87
N LYS A 102 -16.94 19.84 -7.40
CA LYS A 102 -17.34 19.36 -8.73
C LYS A 102 -16.35 19.75 -9.82
N GLY A 103 -15.94 18.74 -10.62
CA GLY A 103 -14.95 18.91 -11.71
C GLY A 103 -13.50 18.96 -11.22
N THR A 104 -13.25 18.87 -9.90
CA THR A 104 -11.90 18.57 -9.41
C THR A 104 -11.51 17.21 -9.94
N ALA A 105 -10.30 17.09 -10.50
CA ALA A 105 -9.83 15.84 -11.07
C ALA A 105 -8.39 15.57 -10.65
N PHE A 106 -8.11 14.30 -10.35
CA PHE A 106 -6.81 13.81 -9.96
C PHE A 106 -6.34 12.74 -10.95
N LEU A 107 -5.20 12.97 -11.57
CA LEU A 107 -4.55 12.07 -12.50
C LEU A 107 -3.29 11.53 -11.85
N SER A 108 -3.13 10.21 -11.84
CA SER A 108 -1.95 9.51 -11.33
C SER A 108 -1.42 8.56 -12.38
N PHE A 109 -0.11 8.61 -12.60
CA PHE A 109 0.65 7.63 -13.36
C PHE A 109 1.60 6.95 -12.38
N ALA A 110 1.30 5.73 -12.04
CA ALA A 110 2.21 4.92 -11.25
C ALA A 110 3.49 4.66 -12.06
N LYS A 111 4.60 4.55 -11.37
CA LYS A 111 5.90 4.21 -11.96
C LYS A 111 6.58 3.19 -11.07
N ILE A 112 7.25 2.25 -11.66
CA ILE A 112 7.85 1.14 -10.91
C ILE A 112 9.13 1.57 -10.21
N PHE A 113 10.01 2.29 -10.89
CA PHE A 113 11.34 2.66 -10.37
C PHE A 113 11.42 4.13 -9.94
N ASP A 114 10.64 4.99 -10.57
CA ASP A 114 10.63 6.42 -10.31
C ASP A 114 9.46 6.83 -9.39
N PRO A 115 9.48 8.03 -8.82
CA PRO A 115 8.31 8.61 -8.18
C PRO A 115 7.14 8.78 -9.16
N ASP A 116 5.92 8.47 -8.71
CA ASP A 116 4.71 8.63 -9.50
C ASP A 116 4.53 10.06 -10.00
N ASP A 117 3.97 10.19 -11.18
CA ASP A 117 3.55 11.47 -11.72
C ASP A 117 2.08 11.73 -11.38
N GLN A 118 1.82 12.73 -10.56
CA GLN A 118 0.48 13.06 -10.09
C GLN A 118 0.12 14.51 -10.33
N TRP A 119 -1.10 14.75 -10.80
CA TRP A 119 -1.63 16.11 -11.07
C TRP A 119 -3.05 16.25 -10.54
N MET A 120 -3.32 17.41 -9.95
CA MET A 120 -4.65 17.82 -9.52
C MET A 120 -5.12 19.00 -10.38
N TYR A 121 -6.29 18.88 -10.97
CA TYR A 121 -7.00 20.00 -11.58
C TYR A 121 -7.99 20.59 -10.58
N LEU A 122 -7.92 21.90 -10.39
CA LEU A 122 -8.78 22.68 -9.51
C LEU A 122 -9.63 23.63 -10.36
N PRO A 123 -10.93 23.34 -10.57
CA PRO A 123 -11.80 24.15 -11.45
C PRO A 123 -11.98 25.57 -10.95
N ALA A 124 -12.04 25.80 -9.63
CA ALA A 124 -12.19 27.14 -9.05
C ALA A 124 -11.12 28.13 -9.48
N VAL A 125 -9.89 27.65 -9.68
CA VAL A 125 -8.75 28.48 -10.15
C VAL A 125 -8.31 28.11 -11.57
N LYS A 126 -9.01 27.20 -12.25
CA LYS A 126 -8.74 26.71 -13.62
C LYS A 126 -7.29 26.28 -13.84
N ARG A 127 -6.65 25.69 -12.82
CA ARG A 127 -5.23 25.30 -12.86
C ARG A 127 -5.02 23.81 -12.64
N VAL A 128 -4.04 23.27 -13.37
CA VAL A 128 -3.47 21.95 -13.09
C VAL A 128 -2.23 22.16 -12.23
N LYS A 129 -2.22 21.54 -11.05
CA LYS A 129 -1.10 21.55 -10.11
C LYS A 129 -0.45 20.16 -10.08
N ARG A 130 0.86 20.08 -10.23
CA ARG A 130 1.60 18.83 -10.00
C ARG A 130 1.73 18.60 -8.49
N ILE A 131 1.45 17.39 -8.05
CA ILE A 131 1.75 16.94 -6.69
C ILE A 131 3.21 16.49 -6.68
N SER A 132 4.05 17.15 -5.90
CA SER A 132 5.45 16.74 -5.80
C SER A 132 5.57 15.45 -5.00
N SER A 133 6.58 14.64 -5.28
CA SER A 133 6.86 13.40 -4.55
C SER A 133 7.06 13.61 -3.04
N LYS A 134 7.53 14.79 -2.63
CA LYS A 134 7.66 15.18 -1.21
C LYS A 134 6.30 15.37 -0.51
N ASN A 135 5.23 15.64 -1.26
CA ASN A 135 3.89 15.91 -0.74
C ASN A 135 2.92 14.73 -0.91
N LYS A 136 3.38 13.59 -1.44
CA LYS A 136 2.52 12.43 -1.67
C LYS A 136 1.97 11.80 -0.39
N SER A 137 2.64 11.98 0.74
CA SER A 137 2.17 11.55 2.07
C SER A 137 1.09 12.48 2.66
N GLY A 138 0.75 13.59 1.99
CA GLY A 138 -0.30 14.49 2.44
C GLY A 138 -1.70 13.91 2.19
N PRO A 139 -2.73 14.41 2.93
CA PRO A 139 -4.10 13.92 2.81
C PRO A 139 -4.71 14.31 1.46
N PHE A 140 -5.36 13.35 0.80
CA PHE A 140 -6.08 13.58 -0.45
C PHE A 140 -7.39 14.32 -0.17
N LEU A 141 -7.41 15.60 -0.52
CA LEU A 141 -8.57 16.48 -0.39
C LEU A 141 -9.26 16.40 0.99
N GLY A 142 -8.47 16.26 2.06
CA GLY A 142 -8.96 16.21 3.44
C GLY A 142 -9.51 14.86 3.90
N SER A 143 -9.38 13.81 3.07
CA SER A 143 -9.65 12.43 3.46
C SER A 143 -8.48 11.85 4.26
N GLU A 144 -8.68 10.68 4.86
CA GLU A 144 -7.61 9.92 5.52
C GLU A 144 -6.78 9.07 4.54
N PHE A 145 -7.14 9.05 3.26
CA PHE A 145 -6.26 8.55 2.20
C PHE A 145 -5.21 9.61 1.86
N ALA A 146 -3.95 9.20 1.75
CA ALA A 146 -2.87 10.03 1.23
C ALA A 146 -2.83 9.97 -0.30
N TYR A 147 -2.16 10.91 -0.96
CA TYR A 147 -1.94 10.83 -2.40
C TYR A 147 -1.20 9.56 -2.82
N GLU A 148 -0.31 9.03 -1.98
CA GLU A 148 0.40 7.77 -2.24
C GLU A 148 -0.51 6.54 -2.12
N ASP A 149 -1.59 6.58 -1.34
CA ASP A 149 -2.57 5.49 -1.23
C ASP A 149 -3.47 5.37 -2.47
N LEU A 150 -3.48 6.38 -3.34
CA LEU A 150 -4.31 6.44 -4.54
C LEU A 150 -3.55 6.12 -5.84
N SER A 151 -2.28 5.79 -5.74
CA SER A 151 -1.51 5.20 -6.84
C SER A 151 -1.65 3.69 -6.82
N ALA A 152 -1.47 3.04 -7.98
CA ALA A 152 -1.32 1.61 -8.03
C ALA A 152 -0.14 1.17 -7.14
N GLN A 153 -0.36 0.11 -6.38
CA GLN A 153 0.67 -0.48 -5.53
C GLN A 153 1.57 -1.38 -6.37
N GLU A 154 2.71 -0.85 -6.79
CA GLU A 154 3.67 -1.58 -7.60
C GLU A 154 4.53 -2.50 -6.73
N LEU A 155 4.58 -3.77 -7.07
CA LEU A 155 5.26 -4.82 -6.28
C LEU A 155 6.72 -4.45 -5.96
N LYS A 156 7.47 -3.96 -6.94
CA LYS A 156 8.90 -3.63 -6.82
C LYS A 156 9.20 -2.40 -5.95
N LYS A 157 8.17 -1.66 -5.52
CA LYS A 157 8.33 -0.51 -4.62
C LYS A 157 8.42 -0.88 -3.14
N TYR A 158 8.32 -2.16 -2.82
CA TYR A 158 8.32 -2.63 -1.44
C TYR A 158 9.21 -3.86 -1.28
N THR A 159 9.70 -4.07 -0.07
CA THR A 159 10.15 -5.37 0.40
C THR A 159 9.06 -6.00 1.24
N TYR A 160 9.00 -7.32 1.25
CA TYR A 160 7.95 -8.08 1.89
C TYR A 160 8.55 -9.08 2.87
N LYS A 161 7.96 -9.19 4.06
CA LYS A 161 8.33 -10.19 5.06
C LYS A 161 7.07 -10.80 5.64
N TRP A 162 6.92 -12.11 5.51
CA TRP A 162 5.87 -12.82 6.21
C TRP A 162 6.12 -12.78 7.72
N LEU A 163 5.08 -12.50 8.50
CA LEU A 163 5.18 -12.43 9.95
C LEU A 163 4.53 -13.65 10.62
N ARG A 164 3.35 -14.05 10.14
CA ARG A 164 2.54 -15.15 10.65
C ARG A 164 1.30 -15.37 9.80
N ASP A 165 0.63 -16.48 10.03
CA ASP A 165 -0.74 -16.71 9.60
C ASP A 165 -1.66 -16.58 10.82
N GLU A 166 -2.83 -15.93 10.64
CA GLU A 166 -3.82 -15.79 11.71
C GLU A 166 -5.24 -15.68 11.15
N PRO A 167 -6.29 -15.98 11.96
CA PRO A 167 -7.67 -15.75 11.55
C PRO A 167 -7.95 -14.27 11.26
N CYS A 168 -8.70 -14.00 10.19
CA CYS A 168 -9.20 -12.68 9.82
C CYS A 168 -10.70 -12.76 9.48
N GLY A 169 -11.55 -12.63 10.50
CA GLY A 169 -12.97 -12.96 10.43
C GLY A 169 -13.17 -14.48 10.25
N GLU A 170 -13.93 -14.87 9.22
CA GLU A 170 -14.16 -16.28 8.88
C GLU A 170 -13.04 -16.87 7.99
N LEU A 171 -12.07 -16.07 7.59
CA LEU A 171 -10.98 -16.47 6.72
C LEU A 171 -9.68 -16.70 7.51
N GLN A 172 -8.71 -17.33 6.85
CA GLN A 172 -7.31 -17.39 7.29
C GLN A 172 -6.50 -16.41 6.47
N CYS A 173 -5.69 -15.59 7.13
CA CYS A 173 -4.85 -14.59 6.48
C CYS A 173 -3.37 -14.86 6.74
N ALA A 174 -2.56 -14.62 5.71
CA ALA A 174 -1.14 -14.35 5.88
C ALA A 174 -0.94 -12.87 6.23
N VAL A 175 -0.18 -12.60 7.27
CA VAL A 175 0.19 -11.26 7.71
C VAL A 175 1.59 -10.95 7.21
N VAL A 176 1.69 -9.93 6.36
CA VAL A 176 2.94 -9.56 5.67
C VAL A 176 3.30 -8.11 6.00
N GLU A 177 4.52 -7.91 6.47
CA GLU A 177 5.11 -6.58 6.58
C GLU A 177 5.61 -6.13 5.20
N GLN A 178 5.22 -4.92 4.80
CA GLN A 178 5.64 -4.25 3.57
C GLN A 178 6.43 -3.01 3.93
N THR A 179 7.67 -2.92 3.48
CA THR A 179 8.52 -1.75 3.71
C THR A 179 8.75 -1.02 2.39
N PRO A 180 8.35 0.27 2.28
CA PRO A 180 8.60 1.07 1.08
C PRO A 180 10.10 1.20 0.80
N THR A 181 10.51 0.99 -0.45
CA THR A 181 11.90 1.16 -0.91
C THR A 181 12.15 2.51 -1.59
N TYR A 182 11.12 3.31 -1.77
CA TYR A 182 11.17 4.61 -2.42
C TYR A 182 11.21 5.77 -1.42
N GLU A 183 11.79 6.88 -1.84
CA GLU A 183 11.91 8.07 -1.01
C GLU A 183 10.59 8.80 -0.77
N ASN A 184 10.52 9.51 0.35
CA ASN A 184 9.42 10.39 0.74
C ASN A 184 8.08 9.69 1.01
N SER A 185 8.06 8.38 1.27
CA SER A 185 6.86 7.72 1.80
C SER A 185 6.43 8.35 3.12
N GLY A 186 5.14 8.42 3.37
CA GLY A 186 4.56 8.76 4.66
C GLY A 186 4.72 7.66 5.69
N TYR A 187 5.09 6.46 5.24
CA TYR A 187 5.12 5.25 6.06
C TYR A 187 6.52 4.70 6.20
N THR A 188 6.83 4.19 7.39
CA THR A 188 8.02 3.36 7.62
C THR A 188 7.76 1.93 7.18
N LYS A 189 6.52 1.46 7.38
CA LYS A 189 6.05 0.13 6.98
C LYS A 189 4.53 0.09 6.95
N MET A 190 4.00 -0.94 6.33
CA MET A 190 2.61 -1.36 6.40
C MET A 190 2.57 -2.83 6.82
N ILE A 191 1.52 -3.22 7.56
CA ILE A 191 1.23 -4.62 7.84
C ILE A 191 -0.07 -4.95 7.12
N THR A 192 -0.03 -5.91 6.21
CA THR A 192 -1.16 -6.28 5.36
C THR A 192 -1.60 -7.71 5.64
N TRP A 193 -2.91 -7.92 5.74
CA TRP A 193 -3.57 -9.21 5.86
C TRP A 193 -4.08 -9.65 4.50
N TYR A 194 -3.46 -10.65 3.92
CA TYR A 194 -3.89 -11.30 2.69
C TYR A 194 -4.66 -12.57 3.03
N ASP A 195 -5.91 -12.70 2.61
CA ASP A 195 -6.61 -13.98 2.80
C ASP A 195 -5.98 -15.08 1.94
N LEU A 196 -5.83 -16.27 2.53
CA LEU A 196 -5.13 -17.38 1.87
C LEU A 196 -5.95 -18.08 0.78
N SER A 197 -7.24 -17.74 0.63
CA SER A 197 -8.09 -18.35 -0.40
C SER A 197 -7.96 -17.63 -1.75
N GLU A 198 -7.99 -16.28 -1.72
CA GLU A 198 -8.01 -15.43 -2.92
C GLU A 198 -6.94 -14.34 -2.90
N TYR A 199 -6.11 -14.29 -1.87
CA TYR A 199 -5.03 -13.30 -1.67
C TYR A 199 -5.51 -11.85 -1.68
N ARG A 200 -6.78 -11.59 -1.29
CA ARG A 200 -7.33 -10.24 -1.17
C ARG A 200 -6.78 -9.54 0.05
N GLN A 201 -6.51 -8.26 -0.05
CA GLN A 201 -6.10 -7.42 1.09
C GLN A 201 -7.31 -7.09 1.96
N GLN A 202 -7.46 -7.80 3.07
CA GLN A 202 -8.57 -7.64 4.02
C GLN A 202 -8.37 -6.43 4.92
N LYS A 203 -7.13 -6.20 5.36
CA LYS A 203 -6.76 -5.14 6.28
C LYS A 203 -5.34 -4.66 6.00
N ILE A 204 -5.08 -3.36 6.22
CA ILE A 204 -3.73 -2.77 6.17
C ILE A 204 -3.57 -1.82 7.35
N ASP A 205 -2.56 -2.03 8.18
CA ASP A 205 -2.13 -1.11 9.24
C ASP A 205 -0.92 -0.31 8.73
N TYR A 206 -1.03 1.03 8.73
CA TYR A 206 0.00 1.95 8.26
C TYR A 206 0.74 2.56 9.43
N TYR A 207 2.07 2.52 9.39
CA TYR A 207 2.95 3.08 10.43
C TYR A 207 3.63 4.35 9.93
N ASP A 208 3.52 5.43 10.69
CA ASP A 208 4.08 6.74 10.35
C ASP A 208 5.64 6.76 10.36
N ARG A 209 6.22 7.90 10.00
CA ARG A 209 7.68 8.09 9.99
C ARG A 209 8.35 7.96 11.36
N LYS A 210 7.58 7.92 12.45
CA LYS A 210 8.05 7.67 13.82
C LYS A 210 7.84 6.21 14.25
N GLY A 211 7.39 5.35 13.33
CA GLY A 211 7.09 3.96 13.60
C GLY A 211 5.85 3.72 14.46
N LYS A 212 4.94 4.72 14.57
CA LYS A 212 3.69 4.58 15.33
C LYS A 212 2.55 4.25 14.37
N LEU A 213 1.61 3.43 14.84
CA LEU A 213 0.38 3.15 14.11
C LEU A 213 -0.35 4.48 13.82
N LEU A 214 -0.49 4.78 12.53
CA LEU A 214 -1.13 6.00 12.04
C LEU A 214 -2.60 5.75 11.76
N LYS A 215 -2.88 4.79 10.90
CA LYS A 215 -4.22 4.50 10.40
C LYS A 215 -4.35 3.04 9.98
N THR A 216 -5.59 2.58 9.94
CA THR A 216 -5.97 1.23 9.51
C THR A 216 -6.97 1.33 8.38
N LEU A 217 -6.73 0.60 7.30
CA LEU A 217 -7.68 0.35 6.22
C LEU A 217 -8.29 -1.03 6.39
N VAL A 218 -9.61 -1.12 6.34
CA VAL A 218 -10.35 -2.39 6.28
C VAL A 218 -11.14 -2.42 4.97
N SER A 219 -10.93 -3.47 4.18
CA SER A 219 -11.66 -3.73 2.94
C SER A 219 -12.73 -4.80 3.17
N SER A 220 -13.91 -4.61 2.62
CA SER A 220 -15.04 -5.54 2.78
C SER A 220 -15.98 -5.50 1.58
N ASP A 221 -17.01 -6.36 1.61
CA ASP A 221 -17.99 -6.47 0.52
C ASP A 221 -17.31 -6.74 -0.84
N PHE A 222 -16.42 -7.75 -0.84
CA PHE A 222 -15.70 -8.13 -2.05
C PHE A 222 -16.64 -8.78 -3.06
N LYS A 223 -16.56 -8.34 -4.32
CA LYS A 223 -17.27 -8.95 -5.46
C LYS A 223 -16.28 -9.38 -6.53
N GLN A 224 -16.57 -10.54 -7.11
CA GLN A 224 -15.77 -11.06 -8.21
C GLN A 224 -16.32 -10.57 -9.55
N HIS A 225 -15.42 -10.15 -10.42
CA HIS A 225 -15.71 -9.68 -11.78
C HIS A 225 -14.97 -10.53 -12.79
N LEU A 226 -15.61 -10.78 -13.93
CA LEU A 226 -15.06 -11.59 -15.03
C LEU A 226 -14.53 -12.96 -14.56
N ASP A 227 -15.17 -13.53 -13.53
CA ASP A 227 -14.80 -14.80 -12.88
C ASP A 227 -13.33 -14.87 -12.40
N LYS A 228 -12.69 -13.70 -12.23
CA LYS A 228 -11.28 -13.60 -11.84
C LYS A 228 -11.00 -12.49 -10.84
N TYR A 229 -11.40 -11.25 -11.14
CA TYR A 229 -10.93 -10.06 -10.42
C TYR A 229 -11.79 -9.73 -9.20
N TRP A 230 -11.22 -9.74 -8.03
CA TRP A 230 -11.90 -9.35 -6.81
C TRP A 230 -11.74 -7.85 -6.55
N ARG A 231 -12.85 -7.16 -6.22
CA ARG A 231 -12.84 -5.75 -5.84
C ARG A 231 -13.63 -5.54 -4.56
N PRO A 232 -13.08 -4.83 -3.55
CA PRO A 232 -13.85 -4.41 -2.39
C PRO A 232 -14.86 -3.34 -2.80
N TYR A 233 -16.09 -3.44 -2.30
CA TYR A 233 -17.12 -2.42 -2.49
C TYR A 233 -17.19 -1.46 -1.31
N ASN A 234 -16.47 -1.74 -0.23
CA ASN A 234 -16.37 -0.90 0.94
C ASN A 234 -14.92 -0.89 1.45
N MET A 235 -14.32 0.29 1.52
CA MET A 235 -12.98 0.53 2.05
C MET A 235 -13.09 1.56 3.17
N TYR A 236 -12.78 1.16 4.40
CA TYR A 236 -12.89 2.00 5.59
C TYR A 236 -11.53 2.29 6.19
N MET A 237 -11.16 3.57 6.19
CA MET A 237 -9.91 4.07 6.75
C MET A 237 -10.19 4.81 8.06
N GLU A 238 -9.53 4.42 9.13
CA GLU A 238 -9.57 5.09 10.43
C GLU A 238 -8.17 5.56 10.82
N ASN A 239 -8.04 6.84 11.14
CA ASN A 239 -6.81 7.43 11.62
C ASN A 239 -6.80 7.45 13.15
N HIS A 240 -5.96 6.63 13.76
CA HIS A 240 -5.89 6.44 15.20
C HIS A 240 -5.26 7.63 15.95
N GLN A 241 -4.50 8.48 15.25
CA GLN A 241 -3.85 9.65 15.86
C GLN A 241 -4.76 10.88 15.85
N THR A 242 -5.67 10.98 14.87
CA THR A 242 -6.58 12.13 14.72
C THR A 242 -8.03 11.83 15.08
N GLY A 243 -8.42 10.56 15.11
CA GLY A 243 -9.80 10.10 15.28
C GLY A 243 -10.69 10.36 14.06
N LYS A 244 -10.11 10.78 12.92
CA LYS A 244 -10.84 11.00 11.67
C LYS A 244 -11.00 9.69 10.92
N LYS A 245 -12.04 9.64 10.07
CA LYS A 245 -12.37 8.45 9.29
C LYS A 245 -12.71 8.83 7.86
N THR A 246 -12.48 7.91 6.94
CA THR A 246 -12.94 8.03 5.55
C THR A 246 -13.40 6.67 5.06
N ARG A 247 -14.57 6.62 4.44
CA ARG A 247 -15.11 5.42 3.82
C ARG A 247 -15.28 5.66 2.33
N LEU A 248 -14.81 4.74 1.51
CA LEU A 248 -15.14 4.67 0.09
C LEU A 248 -16.18 3.57 -0.10
N VAL A 249 -17.34 3.92 -0.65
CA VAL A 249 -18.41 2.98 -0.95
C VAL A 249 -18.63 2.96 -2.45
N PHE A 250 -18.29 1.84 -3.08
CA PHE A 250 -18.44 1.67 -4.52
C PHE A 250 -19.88 1.24 -4.83
N SER A 251 -20.55 1.99 -5.68
CA SER A 251 -21.89 1.64 -6.18
C SER A 251 -21.80 0.75 -7.42
N LYS A 252 -20.76 0.94 -8.24
CA LYS A 252 -20.57 0.24 -9.50
C LYS A 252 -19.09 0.17 -9.86
N ILE A 253 -18.65 -0.97 -10.39
CA ILE A 253 -17.33 -1.16 -11.02
C ILE A 253 -17.56 -1.91 -12.34
N GLU A 254 -17.15 -1.31 -13.44
CA GLU A 254 -17.25 -1.86 -14.79
C GLU A 254 -15.86 -2.10 -15.35
N PHE A 255 -15.66 -3.25 -15.95
CA PHE A 255 -14.40 -3.66 -16.57
C PHE A 255 -14.49 -3.58 -18.09
N GLN A 256 -13.35 -3.47 -18.74
CA GLN A 256 -13.17 -3.58 -20.19
C GLN A 256 -14.09 -2.61 -20.97
N LYS A 257 -14.10 -1.34 -20.52
CA LYS A 257 -14.87 -0.27 -21.19
C LYS A 257 -14.19 0.26 -22.44
N GLY A 258 -12.97 -0.21 -22.73
CA GLY A 258 -12.18 0.21 -23.89
C GLY A 258 -11.57 1.59 -23.69
N LEU A 259 -11.13 1.93 -22.46
CA LEU A 259 -10.42 3.16 -22.14
C LEU A 259 -9.17 3.27 -23.01
N LYS A 260 -8.94 4.48 -23.52
CA LYS A 260 -7.76 4.77 -24.33
C LYS A 260 -6.75 5.60 -23.51
N ASP A 261 -5.47 5.35 -23.72
CA ASP A 261 -4.39 6.13 -23.08
C ASP A 261 -4.57 7.65 -23.30
N SER A 262 -5.09 8.07 -24.44
CA SER A 262 -5.38 9.47 -24.74
C SER A 262 -6.43 10.14 -23.84
N GLU A 263 -7.24 9.35 -23.11
CA GLU A 263 -8.23 9.86 -22.15
C GLU A 263 -7.60 10.17 -20.80
N LEU A 264 -6.48 9.54 -20.47
CA LEU A 264 -5.75 9.71 -19.21
C LEU A 264 -4.49 10.56 -19.44
N THR A 265 -4.67 11.81 -19.82
CA THR A 265 -3.56 12.73 -20.07
C THR A 265 -3.69 14.00 -19.26
N LYS A 266 -2.57 14.71 -19.04
CA LYS A 266 -2.57 16.01 -18.39
C LYS A 266 -3.46 17.04 -19.12
N ASN A 267 -3.61 16.92 -20.44
CA ASN A 267 -4.45 17.82 -21.23
C ASN A 267 -5.94 17.52 -21.06
N THR A 268 -6.32 16.26 -20.80
CA THR A 268 -7.71 15.89 -20.56
C THR A 268 -8.24 16.39 -19.21
N LEU A 269 -7.38 16.58 -18.20
CA LEU A 269 -7.76 17.11 -16.88
C LEU A 269 -8.59 18.41 -16.95
N LYS A 270 -8.30 19.30 -17.90
CA LYS A 270 -9.03 20.57 -18.04
C LYS A 270 -10.40 20.44 -18.71
N ARG A 271 -10.69 19.26 -19.27
CA ARG A 271 -11.89 18.99 -20.09
C ARG A 271 -12.87 18.03 -19.41
N VAL A 272 -12.51 17.48 -18.24
CA VAL A 272 -13.40 16.64 -17.44
C VAL A 272 -14.62 17.46 -17.01
N ARG A 273 -15.82 16.92 -17.30
CA ARG A 273 -17.11 17.51 -16.95
C ARG A 273 -17.93 16.51 -16.17
#